data_2e648e6ba8e452b3dd7d07a68c038f1e
#
_entry.id   2e648e6ba8e452b3dd7d07a68c038f1e
#
_cell.length_a   1.000
_cell.length_b   1.000
_cell.length_c   1.000
_cell.angle_alpha   90.00
_cell.angle_beta   90.00
_cell.angle_gamma   90.00
#
_symmetry.space_group_name_H-M   'P 1'
#
loop_
_entity.id
_entity.type
_entity.pdbx_description
1 polymer ?
#
loop_
_entity_poly.entity_id
_entity_poly.type
_entity_poly.pdbx_seq_one_letter_code
_entity_poly.pdbx_strand_id
1 'polypeptide(L)'
;KIMASGGVASPSDPIYALQYSDEEIACAVWEAKAWRSYVLAHAYTPESISRAVRLGVRSIEHASLIDTPTAGLMAEKGAFAVPTLVTYEALADEGPALGLPEASMRKLGDVKDAGLGSLEILKNAGVRMAFGTDLLAEMHARQSDEFVIRRQVLPAAEVLRQATSICASLLMQEGELGVVKAGALADLILVDGDPIADIGVLTGQGERIPFVMKGGAAMIDRL
;
A
#
# COMPACT_ATOMS: atom_id res chain seq x y z
N LYS A 1 10.72 0.37 -9.02
CA LYS A 1 9.45 1.14 -9.05
C LYS A 1 9.40 2.02 -10.30
N ILE A 2 8.22 2.06 -10.95
CA ILE A 2 7.94 3.01 -12.05
C ILE A 2 6.73 3.88 -11.69
N MET A 3 6.63 5.03 -12.36
CA MET A 3 5.50 5.95 -12.24
C MET A 3 4.64 5.81 -13.50
N ALA A 4 3.60 4.96 -13.48
CA ALA A 4 2.79 4.67 -14.67
C ALA A 4 1.72 5.74 -14.97
N SER A 5 1.46 6.62 -14.01
CA SER A 5 0.62 7.82 -14.19
C SER A 5 1.22 9.03 -13.47
N GLY A 6 0.63 10.21 -13.69
CA GLY A 6 0.96 11.40 -12.93
C GLY A 6 0.60 11.27 -11.46
N GLY A 7 1.24 12.06 -10.59
CA GLY A 7 1.11 11.99 -9.13
C GLY A 7 0.41 13.20 -8.50
N VAL A 8 -0.13 12.99 -7.30
CA VAL A 8 -0.74 14.07 -6.49
C VAL A 8 0.30 15.12 -6.10
N ALA A 9 1.46 14.68 -5.63
CA ALA A 9 2.51 15.60 -5.15
C ALA A 9 3.18 16.40 -6.28
N SER A 10 3.16 15.89 -7.53
CA SER A 10 3.73 16.62 -8.69
C SER A 10 2.84 17.82 -9.05
N PRO A 11 3.36 19.04 -9.16
CA PRO A 11 2.55 20.19 -9.53
C PRO A 11 2.16 20.20 -11.02
N SER A 12 2.94 19.55 -11.89
CA SER A 12 2.82 19.61 -13.35
C SER A 12 2.11 18.42 -13.98
N ASP A 13 2.13 17.24 -13.34
CA ASP A 13 1.64 16.02 -13.94
C ASP A 13 0.17 15.74 -13.55
N PRO A 14 -0.79 15.79 -14.50
CA PRO A 14 -2.14 15.36 -14.22
C PRO A 14 -2.20 13.87 -13.82
N ILE A 15 -3.03 13.50 -12.84
CA ILE A 15 -3.13 12.12 -12.36
C ILE A 15 -3.59 11.12 -13.43
N TYR A 16 -4.25 11.58 -14.48
CA TYR A 16 -4.68 10.77 -15.61
C TYR A 16 -3.63 10.63 -16.72
N ALA A 17 -2.53 11.40 -16.66
CA ALA A 17 -1.49 11.34 -17.68
C ALA A 17 -0.77 9.99 -17.61
N LEU A 18 -0.74 9.27 -18.72
CA LEU A 18 0.03 8.04 -18.84
C LEU A 18 1.51 8.40 -19.00
N GLN A 19 2.35 7.71 -18.24
CA GLN A 19 3.80 7.84 -18.33
C GLN A 19 4.41 6.56 -18.88
N TYR A 20 5.52 6.70 -19.57
CA TYR A 20 6.19 5.65 -20.35
C TYR A 20 5.35 5.11 -21.51
N SER A 21 6.01 4.53 -22.51
CA SER A 21 5.38 3.71 -23.53
C SER A 21 5.14 2.28 -23.02
N ASP A 22 4.38 1.49 -23.77
CA ASP A 22 4.17 0.08 -23.45
C ASP A 22 5.49 -0.71 -23.53
N GLU A 23 6.34 -0.35 -24.49
CA GLU A 23 7.66 -0.95 -24.68
C GLU A 23 8.60 -0.65 -23.50
N GLU A 24 8.56 0.57 -22.97
CA GLU A 24 9.38 0.96 -21.81
C GLU A 24 8.93 0.21 -20.55
N ILE A 25 7.63 0.10 -20.29
CA ILE A 25 7.09 -0.68 -19.17
C ILE A 25 7.44 -2.16 -19.32
N ALA A 26 7.26 -2.72 -20.54
CA ALA A 26 7.59 -4.12 -20.83
C ALA A 26 9.09 -4.38 -20.64
N CYS A 27 9.94 -3.45 -21.06
CA CYS A 27 11.39 -3.52 -20.85
C CYS A 27 11.74 -3.54 -19.37
N ALA A 28 11.15 -2.65 -18.55
CA ALA A 28 11.37 -2.62 -17.11
C ALA A 28 10.95 -3.95 -16.45
N VAL A 29 9.82 -4.53 -16.88
CA VAL A 29 9.34 -5.83 -16.38
C VAL A 29 10.28 -6.96 -16.78
N TRP A 30 10.78 -6.94 -18.02
CA TRP A 30 11.74 -7.93 -18.49
C TRP A 30 13.04 -7.89 -17.72
N GLU A 31 13.60 -6.70 -17.49
CA GLU A 31 14.82 -6.50 -16.70
C GLU A 31 14.63 -6.98 -15.25
N ALA A 32 13.52 -6.61 -14.60
CA ALA A 32 13.24 -7.05 -13.24
C ALA A 32 13.17 -8.58 -13.13
N LYS A 33 12.54 -9.26 -14.11
CA LYS A 33 12.47 -10.73 -14.16
C LYS A 33 13.84 -11.37 -14.32
N ALA A 34 14.76 -10.77 -15.08
CA ALA A 34 16.13 -11.27 -15.23
C ALA A 34 16.86 -11.31 -13.86
N TRP A 35 16.52 -10.42 -12.95
CA TRP A 35 17.02 -10.37 -11.59
C TRP A 35 16.17 -11.16 -10.58
N ARG A 36 15.19 -11.97 -11.05
CA ARG A 36 14.23 -12.68 -10.19
C ARG A 36 13.49 -11.75 -9.25
N SER A 37 13.19 -10.55 -9.73
CA SER A 37 12.46 -9.50 -9.03
C SER A 37 11.22 -9.10 -9.83
N TYR A 38 10.57 -8.02 -9.46
CA TYR A 38 9.35 -7.53 -10.09
C TYR A 38 9.31 -6.01 -10.17
N VAL A 39 8.41 -5.51 -11.01
CA VAL A 39 8.08 -4.09 -11.08
C VAL A 39 6.84 -3.81 -10.28
N LEU A 40 6.87 -2.72 -9.52
CA LEU A 40 5.73 -2.08 -8.89
C LEU A 40 5.47 -0.73 -9.55
N ALA A 41 4.20 -0.32 -9.67
CA ALA A 41 3.84 0.88 -10.39
C ALA A 41 2.90 1.78 -9.58
N HIS A 42 3.28 3.04 -9.42
CA HIS A 42 2.35 4.08 -9.04
C HIS A 42 1.32 4.28 -10.15
N ALA A 43 0.03 4.15 -9.85
CA ALA A 43 -1.05 4.38 -10.79
C ALA A 43 -2.38 4.64 -10.06
N TYR A 44 -3.17 5.59 -10.59
CA TYR A 44 -4.47 5.96 -10.00
C TYR A 44 -5.66 5.50 -10.84
N THR A 45 -5.59 5.66 -12.16
CA THR A 45 -6.75 5.53 -13.04
C THR A 45 -6.90 4.12 -13.61
N PRO A 46 -8.11 3.69 -13.97
CA PRO A 46 -8.35 2.39 -14.59
C PRO A 46 -7.47 2.15 -15.83
N GLU A 47 -7.24 3.19 -16.63
CA GLU A 47 -6.43 3.09 -17.85
C GLU A 47 -4.96 2.79 -17.50
N SER A 48 -4.35 3.57 -16.62
CA SER A 48 -2.95 3.37 -16.21
C SER A 48 -2.73 2.03 -15.52
N ILE A 49 -3.67 1.63 -14.64
CA ILE A 49 -3.64 0.35 -13.93
C ILE A 49 -3.76 -0.82 -14.91
N SER A 50 -4.78 -0.81 -15.77
CA SER A 50 -5.02 -1.90 -16.74
C SER A 50 -3.82 -2.10 -17.66
N ARG A 51 -3.21 -1.01 -18.12
CA ARG A 51 -2.03 -1.02 -18.96
C ARG A 51 -0.84 -1.66 -18.25
N ALA A 52 -0.50 -1.17 -17.05
CA ALA A 52 0.60 -1.70 -16.24
C ALA A 52 0.43 -3.21 -15.94
N VAL A 53 -0.78 -3.62 -15.55
CA VAL A 53 -1.10 -5.02 -15.22
C VAL A 53 -1.00 -5.94 -16.44
N ARG A 54 -1.49 -5.50 -17.61
CA ARG A 54 -1.36 -6.28 -18.87
C ARG A 54 0.10 -6.49 -19.27
N LEU A 55 0.97 -5.53 -18.99
CA LEU A 55 2.40 -5.58 -19.28
C LEU A 55 3.22 -6.35 -18.24
N GLY A 56 2.57 -6.84 -17.17
CA GLY A 56 3.19 -7.75 -16.20
C GLY A 56 3.74 -7.08 -14.95
N VAL A 57 3.34 -5.86 -14.66
CA VAL A 57 3.59 -5.21 -13.36
C VAL A 57 2.92 -6.03 -12.25
N ARG A 58 3.64 -6.28 -11.16
CA ARG A 58 3.19 -7.18 -10.08
C ARG A 58 2.30 -6.48 -9.07
N SER A 59 2.60 -5.23 -8.71
CA SER A 59 1.77 -4.45 -7.79
C SER A 59 1.47 -3.06 -8.30
N ILE A 60 0.29 -2.59 -7.94
CA ILE A 60 -0.17 -1.23 -8.21
C ILE A 60 -0.27 -0.51 -6.87
N GLU A 61 0.49 0.55 -6.77
CA GLU A 61 0.49 1.43 -5.61
C GLU A 61 -0.65 2.45 -5.77
N HIS A 62 -1.36 2.74 -4.71
CA HIS A 62 -2.52 3.61 -4.60
C HIS A 62 -3.81 3.00 -5.17
N ALA A 63 -3.98 2.91 -6.48
CA ALA A 63 -5.17 2.40 -7.16
C ALA A 63 -6.49 3.11 -6.75
N SER A 64 -6.42 4.36 -6.27
CA SER A 64 -7.54 5.03 -5.59
C SER A 64 -8.75 5.29 -6.51
N LEU A 65 -8.54 5.42 -7.82
CA LEU A 65 -9.62 5.67 -8.80
C LEU A 65 -9.99 4.41 -9.60
N ILE A 66 -9.68 3.22 -9.06
CA ILE A 66 -9.94 1.94 -9.75
C ILE A 66 -11.45 1.70 -9.95
N ASP A 67 -11.79 1.08 -11.07
CA ASP A 67 -13.13 0.57 -11.35
C ASP A 67 -13.22 -0.96 -11.25
N THR A 68 -14.45 -1.48 -11.23
CA THR A 68 -14.72 -2.93 -11.10
C THR A 68 -14.09 -3.74 -12.23
N PRO A 69 -14.17 -3.37 -13.52
CA PRO A 69 -13.51 -4.12 -14.59
C PRO A 69 -12.01 -4.24 -14.42
N THR A 70 -11.36 -3.13 -14.02
CA THR A 70 -9.91 -3.11 -13.80
C THR A 70 -9.50 -3.94 -12.58
N ALA A 71 -10.27 -3.90 -11.50
CA ALA A 71 -10.04 -4.77 -10.35
C ALA A 71 -10.20 -6.26 -10.73
N GLY A 72 -11.17 -6.60 -11.57
CA GLY A 72 -11.31 -7.94 -12.13
C GLY A 72 -10.08 -8.40 -12.92
N LEU A 73 -9.52 -7.50 -13.76
CA LEU A 73 -8.27 -7.77 -14.48
C LEU A 73 -7.09 -7.98 -13.51
N MET A 74 -6.97 -7.16 -12.46
CA MET A 74 -5.93 -7.35 -11.44
C MET A 74 -6.03 -8.71 -10.78
N ALA A 75 -7.24 -9.12 -10.40
CA ALA A 75 -7.48 -10.43 -9.79
C ALA A 75 -7.14 -11.58 -10.75
N GLU A 76 -7.58 -11.52 -12.02
CA GLU A 76 -7.24 -12.49 -13.07
C GLU A 76 -5.73 -12.67 -13.26
N LYS A 77 -5.00 -11.56 -13.31
CA LYS A 77 -3.53 -11.55 -13.49
C LYS A 77 -2.76 -11.83 -12.20
N GLY A 78 -3.44 -11.93 -11.07
CA GLY A 78 -2.81 -12.13 -9.77
C GLY A 78 -1.98 -10.95 -9.29
N ALA A 79 -2.25 -9.75 -9.81
CA ALA A 79 -1.59 -8.54 -9.39
C ALA A 79 -2.04 -8.13 -7.98
N PHE A 80 -1.16 -7.44 -7.25
CA PHE A 80 -1.47 -6.89 -5.94
C PHE A 80 -1.86 -5.42 -6.04
N ALA A 81 -2.64 -4.94 -5.08
CA ALA A 81 -2.79 -3.52 -4.81
C ALA A 81 -2.12 -3.17 -3.48
N VAL A 82 -1.53 -1.99 -3.41
CA VAL A 82 -1.00 -1.42 -2.16
C VAL A 82 -1.65 -0.06 -1.94
N PRO A 83 -2.89 -0.02 -1.45
CA PRO A 83 -3.54 1.22 -1.06
C PRO A 83 -2.75 1.94 0.03
N THR A 84 -2.69 3.26 -0.04
CA THR A 84 -1.90 4.10 0.86
C THR A 84 -2.77 5.26 1.34
N LEU A 85 -3.89 4.94 1.99
CA LEU A 85 -4.94 5.93 2.28
C LEU A 85 -4.48 6.98 3.28
N VAL A 86 -3.67 6.59 4.24
CA VAL A 86 -3.18 7.49 5.30
C VAL A 86 -2.37 8.66 4.73
N THR A 87 -1.67 8.48 3.60
CA THR A 87 -0.92 9.60 3.00
C THR A 87 -1.84 10.71 2.53
N TYR A 88 -3.04 10.38 2.03
CA TYR A 88 -4.01 11.39 1.59
C TYR A 88 -4.65 12.12 2.77
N GLU A 89 -4.91 11.42 3.88
CA GLU A 89 -5.35 12.06 5.12
C GLU A 89 -4.28 13.02 5.65
N ALA A 90 -3.04 12.54 5.75
CA ALA A 90 -1.92 13.34 6.22
C ALA A 90 -1.66 14.57 5.32
N LEU A 91 -1.68 14.39 4.00
CA LEU A 91 -1.51 15.49 3.05
C LEU A 91 -2.66 16.51 3.10
N ALA A 92 -3.89 16.06 3.36
CA ALA A 92 -5.01 16.97 3.52
C ALA A 92 -4.87 17.83 4.78
N ASP A 93 -4.41 17.24 5.87
CA ASP A 93 -4.28 17.92 7.15
C ASP A 93 -3.01 18.82 7.21
N GLU A 94 -1.89 18.34 6.72
CA GLU A 94 -0.56 18.92 6.92
C GLU A 94 0.02 19.56 5.65
N GLY A 95 -0.45 19.14 4.46
CA GLY A 95 0.07 19.57 3.17
C GLY A 95 0.16 21.08 2.96
N PRO A 96 -0.87 21.87 3.33
CA PRO A 96 -0.80 23.32 3.23
C PRO A 96 0.36 23.92 4.06
N ALA A 97 0.58 23.42 5.27
CA ALA A 97 1.66 23.88 6.14
C ALA A 97 3.05 23.47 5.62
N LEU A 98 3.13 22.38 4.88
CA LEU A 98 4.33 21.87 4.22
C LEU A 98 4.57 22.50 2.83
N GLY A 99 3.72 23.44 2.42
CA GLY A 99 3.87 24.18 1.16
C GLY A 99 3.43 23.41 -0.08
N LEU A 100 2.53 22.44 0.04
CA LEU A 100 1.95 21.76 -1.12
C LEU A 100 1.25 22.76 -2.03
N PRO A 101 1.54 22.73 -3.36
CA PRO A 101 0.89 23.60 -4.32
C PRO A 101 -0.63 23.39 -4.35
N GLU A 102 -1.40 24.46 -4.60
CA GLU A 102 -2.86 24.39 -4.73
C GLU A 102 -3.32 23.36 -5.80
N ALA A 103 -2.55 23.23 -6.89
CA ALA A 103 -2.81 22.21 -7.91
C ALA A 103 -2.73 20.78 -7.36
N SER A 104 -1.79 20.50 -6.44
CA SER A 104 -1.68 19.22 -5.76
C SER A 104 -2.84 19.00 -4.79
N MET A 105 -3.25 20.03 -4.05
CA MET A 105 -4.39 19.97 -3.13
C MET A 105 -5.72 19.66 -3.85
N ARG A 106 -5.92 20.19 -5.06
CA ARG A 106 -7.12 19.86 -5.87
C ARG A 106 -7.10 18.37 -6.27
N LYS A 107 -5.98 17.86 -6.78
CA LYS A 107 -5.83 16.43 -7.13
C LYS A 107 -6.00 15.52 -5.94
N LEU A 108 -5.54 15.97 -4.76
CA LEU A 108 -5.66 15.23 -3.52
C LEU A 108 -7.12 14.94 -3.16
N GLY A 109 -8.02 15.92 -3.34
CA GLY A 109 -9.46 15.75 -3.07
C GLY A 109 -10.04 14.55 -3.82
N ASP A 110 -9.82 14.48 -5.12
CA ASP A 110 -10.36 13.41 -5.98
C ASP A 110 -9.90 12.01 -5.51
N VAL A 111 -8.61 11.86 -5.18
CA VAL A 111 -8.03 10.57 -4.77
C VAL A 111 -8.43 10.17 -3.36
N LYS A 112 -8.51 11.13 -2.44
CA LYS A 112 -8.90 10.92 -1.05
C LYS A 112 -10.35 10.45 -0.96
N ASP A 113 -11.27 11.15 -1.63
CA ASP A 113 -12.70 10.85 -1.62
C ASP A 113 -13.02 9.47 -2.19
N ALA A 114 -12.24 9.01 -3.17
CA ALA A 114 -12.38 7.67 -3.75
C ALA A 114 -11.75 6.54 -2.91
N GLY A 115 -10.89 6.89 -1.96
CA GLY A 115 -10.00 5.93 -1.28
C GLY A 115 -10.72 4.74 -0.64
N LEU A 116 -11.71 4.97 0.23
CA LEU A 116 -12.44 3.88 0.89
C LEU A 116 -13.25 3.03 -0.11
N GLY A 117 -13.85 3.69 -1.13
CA GLY A 117 -14.56 2.97 -2.20
C GLY A 117 -13.64 2.07 -3.02
N SER A 118 -12.39 2.46 -3.22
CA SER A 118 -11.40 1.62 -3.92
C SER A 118 -11.10 0.32 -3.16
N LEU A 119 -11.05 0.36 -1.81
CA LEU A 119 -10.90 -0.84 -1.00
C LEU A 119 -12.05 -1.82 -1.18
N GLU A 120 -13.29 -1.31 -1.25
CA GLU A 120 -14.48 -2.15 -1.47
C GLU A 120 -14.44 -2.82 -2.85
N ILE A 121 -14.10 -2.06 -3.89
CA ILE A 121 -13.96 -2.57 -5.27
C ILE A 121 -12.89 -3.66 -5.33
N LEU A 122 -11.71 -3.40 -4.78
CA LEU A 122 -10.59 -4.37 -4.74
C LEU A 122 -10.95 -5.63 -3.96
N LYS A 123 -11.57 -5.50 -2.78
CA LYS A 123 -12.05 -6.61 -1.96
C LYS A 123 -13.07 -7.47 -2.72
N ASN A 124 -14.08 -6.83 -3.31
CA ASN A 124 -15.15 -7.53 -4.01
C ASN A 124 -14.67 -8.29 -5.26
N ALA A 125 -13.62 -7.78 -5.91
CA ALA A 125 -12.94 -8.45 -7.02
C ALA A 125 -11.97 -9.56 -6.58
N GLY A 126 -11.67 -9.69 -5.29
CA GLY A 126 -10.72 -10.67 -4.77
C GLY A 126 -9.25 -10.30 -5.01
N VAL A 127 -8.95 -9.03 -5.22
CA VAL A 127 -7.57 -8.55 -5.37
C VAL A 127 -6.83 -8.66 -4.04
N ARG A 128 -5.62 -9.23 -4.05
CA ARG A 128 -4.77 -9.26 -2.88
C ARG A 128 -4.25 -7.86 -2.58
N MET A 129 -4.60 -7.32 -1.43
CA MET A 129 -4.14 -6.01 -0.97
C MET A 129 -3.01 -6.18 0.03
N ALA A 130 -1.85 -5.60 -0.24
CA ALA A 130 -0.77 -5.47 0.71
C ALA A 130 -0.87 -4.13 1.47
N PHE A 131 -0.13 -3.99 2.55
CA PHE A 131 -0.16 -2.83 3.43
C PHE A 131 0.98 -1.87 3.09
N GLY A 132 0.67 -0.59 2.91
CA GLY A 132 1.65 0.47 2.65
C GLY A 132 1.08 1.83 3.04
N THR A 133 1.94 2.81 3.24
CA THR A 133 1.55 4.15 3.72
C THR A 133 1.94 5.29 2.80
N ASP A 134 3.10 5.21 2.15
CA ASP A 134 3.67 6.25 1.26
C ASP A 134 3.72 7.66 1.92
N LEU A 135 3.90 7.71 3.23
CA LEU A 135 4.00 8.94 3.99
C LEU A 135 5.33 9.65 3.73
N LEU A 136 5.32 10.97 3.76
CA LEU A 136 6.47 11.82 3.53
C LEU A 136 6.97 12.44 4.84
N ALA A 137 8.29 12.50 5.01
CA ALA A 137 8.97 13.23 6.07
C ALA A 137 8.34 13.02 7.48
N GLU A 138 7.96 14.08 8.15
CA GLU A 138 7.41 14.07 9.50
C GLU A 138 6.07 13.35 9.61
N MET A 139 5.33 13.20 8.50
CA MET A 139 4.07 12.45 8.46
C MET A 139 4.25 10.95 8.79
N HIS A 140 5.49 10.42 8.78
CA HIS A 140 5.75 9.01 9.17
C HIS A 140 5.23 8.67 10.57
N ALA A 141 5.05 9.65 11.44
CA ALA A 141 4.42 9.45 12.74
C ALA A 141 3.00 8.87 12.64
N ARG A 142 2.32 9.08 11.50
CA ARG A 142 0.94 8.61 11.24
C ARG A 142 0.87 7.23 10.57
N GLN A 143 1.98 6.54 10.34
CA GLN A 143 2.00 5.29 9.57
C GLN A 143 1.01 4.22 10.07
N SER A 144 0.78 4.16 11.38
CA SER A 144 -0.13 3.18 11.98
C SER A 144 -1.62 3.55 11.81
N ASP A 145 -1.94 4.77 11.40
CA ASP A 145 -3.34 5.20 11.20
C ASP A 145 -3.96 4.48 9.99
N GLU A 146 -3.15 3.97 9.05
CA GLU A 146 -3.61 3.14 7.95
C GLU A 146 -4.41 1.91 8.43
N PHE A 147 -4.10 1.34 9.61
CA PHE A 147 -4.85 0.24 10.20
C PHE A 147 -6.30 0.62 10.48
N VAL A 148 -6.53 1.76 11.11
CA VAL A 148 -7.88 2.21 11.46
C VAL A 148 -8.65 2.73 10.25
N ILE A 149 -7.97 3.32 9.26
CA ILE A 149 -8.58 3.74 8.00
C ILE A 149 -9.13 2.51 7.26
N ARG A 150 -8.32 1.48 7.04
CA ARG A 150 -8.75 0.25 6.35
C ARG A 150 -9.85 -0.49 7.12
N ARG A 151 -9.84 -0.42 8.45
CA ARG A 151 -10.84 -1.07 9.31
C ARG A 151 -12.26 -0.56 9.07
N GLN A 152 -12.42 0.62 8.50
CA GLN A 152 -13.74 1.15 8.14
C GLN A 152 -14.46 0.29 7.08
N VAL A 153 -13.69 -0.44 6.26
CA VAL A 153 -14.22 -1.27 5.15
C VAL A 153 -13.91 -2.75 5.34
N LEU A 154 -12.77 -3.06 5.96
CA LEU A 154 -12.23 -4.42 6.04
C LEU A 154 -12.29 -4.97 7.48
N PRO A 155 -12.51 -6.28 7.66
CA PRO A 155 -12.35 -6.91 8.97
C PRO A 155 -10.92 -6.76 9.51
N ALA A 156 -10.76 -6.61 10.82
CA ALA A 156 -9.44 -6.46 11.45
C ALA A 156 -8.47 -7.61 11.07
N ALA A 157 -8.94 -8.85 11.09
CA ALA A 157 -8.15 -10.01 10.68
C ALA A 157 -7.61 -9.90 9.25
N GLU A 158 -8.38 -9.32 8.32
CA GLU A 158 -7.92 -9.11 6.96
C GLU A 158 -6.86 -8.01 6.89
N VAL A 159 -7.05 -6.90 7.60
CA VAL A 159 -6.06 -5.81 7.65
C VAL A 159 -4.74 -6.30 8.24
N LEU A 160 -4.78 -7.14 9.29
CA LEU A 160 -3.58 -7.75 9.87
C LEU A 160 -2.88 -8.67 8.87
N ARG A 161 -3.63 -9.47 8.10
CA ARG A 161 -3.06 -10.31 7.04
C ARG A 161 -2.42 -9.47 5.94
N GLN A 162 -3.01 -8.33 5.60
CA GLN A 162 -2.43 -7.39 4.63
C GLN A 162 -1.08 -6.87 5.10
N ALA A 163 -0.94 -6.54 6.37
CA ALA A 163 0.31 -6.05 6.97
C ALA A 163 1.36 -7.15 7.24
N THR A 164 1.00 -8.42 7.10
CA THR A 164 1.85 -9.56 7.43
C THR A 164 2.00 -10.53 6.25
N SER A 165 1.21 -11.59 6.19
CA SER A 165 1.38 -12.68 5.22
C SER A 165 1.14 -12.26 3.77
N ILE A 166 0.25 -11.30 3.50
CA ILE A 166 0.03 -10.80 2.13
C ILE A 166 1.21 -9.93 1.69
N CYS A 167 1.75 -9.06 2.56
CA CYS A 167 2.99 -8.34 2.29
C CYS A 167 4.15 -9.30 2.03
N ALA A 168 4.31 -10.36 2.83
CA ALA A 168 5.34 -11.36 2.60
C ALA A 168 5.21 -12.04 1.23
N SER A 169 3.97 -12.35 0.80
CA SER A 169 3.71 -12.90 -0.54
C SER A 169 4.04 -11.89 -1.65
N LEU A 170 3.70 -10.60 -1.48
CA LEU A 170 4.11 -9.56 -2.43
C LEU A 170 5.63 -9.48 -2.55
N LEU A 171 6.34 -9.51 -1.43
CA LEU A 171 7.81 -9.43 -1.36
C LEU A 171 8.52 -10.71 -1.82
N MET A 172 7.78 -11.76 -2.22
CA MET A 172 8.33 -13.07 -2.60
C MET A 172 9.09 -13.76 -1.43
N GLN A 173 8.65 -13.50 -0.20
CA GLN A 173 9.20 -14.03 1.06
C GLN A 173 8.15 -14.86 1.82
N GLU A 174 7.28 -15.53 1.08
CA GLU A 174 6.18 -16.31 1.64
C GLU A 174 6.69 -17.45 2.50
N GLY A 175 6.22 -17.48 3.73
CA GLY A 175 6.66 -18.47 4.71
C GLY A 175 7.97 -18.16 5.44
N GLU A 176 8.70 -17.13 5.02
CA GLU A 176 9.88 -16.62 5.71
C GLU A 176 9.53 -15.39 6.56
N LEU A 177 8.65 -14.52 6.07
CA LEU A 177 8.16 -13.33 6.75
C LEU A 177 6.65 -13.39 6.99
N GLY A 178 6.15 -12.55 7.89
CA GLY A 178 4.73 -12.33 8.12
C GLY A 178 3.98 -13.51 8.75
N VAL A 179 4.70 -14.47 9.31
CA VAL A 179 4.14 -15.67 9.95
C VAL A 179 4.95 -16.05 11.18
N VAL A 180 4.28 -16.59 12.20
CA VAL A 180 4.93 -17.15 13.39
C VAL A 180 4.97 -18.68 13.22
N LYS A 181 6.08 -19.20 12.75
CA LYS A 181 6.31 -20.65 12.59
C LYS A 181 7.79 -21.01 12.71
N ALA A 182 8.08 -22.26 12.98
CA ALA A 182 9.45 -22.77 12.98
C ALA A 182 10.10 -22.59 11.60
N GLY A 183 11.31 -22.04 11.58
CA GLY A 183 12.08 -21.76 10.36
C GLY A 183 11.80 -20.40 9.71
N ALA A 184 10.78 -19.66 10.12
CA ALA A 184 10.59 -18.28 9.69
C ALA A 184 11.55 -17.33 10.40
N LEU A 185 11.77 -16.16 9.81
CA LEU A 185 12.52 -15.09 10.46
C LEU A 185 11.78 -14.63 11.73
N ALA A 186 12.54 -14.41 12.80
CA ALA A 186 11.99 -13.97 14.07
C ALA A 186 11.76 -12.45 14.06
N ASP A 187 10.85 -12.00 13.20
CA ASP A 187 10.34 -10.65 13.10
C ASP A 187 8.95 -10.63 13.70
N LEU A 188 8.82 -10.16 14.94
CA LEU A 188 7.56 -10.19 15.67
C LEU A 188 7.40 -9.02 16.62
N ILE A 189 6.16 -8.74 16.97
CA ILE A 189 5.80 -7.77 18.00
C ILE A 189 4.91 -8.44 19.06
N LEU A 190 5.01 -7.98 20.30
CA LEU A 190 3.99 -8.24 21.32
C LEU A 190 3.12 -7.00 21.45
N VAL A 191 1.81 -7.21 21.48
CA VAL A 191 0.82 -6.14 21.55
C VAL A 191 0.07 -6.26 22.88
N ASP A 192 0.01 -5.16 23.63
CA ASP A 192 -0.81 -5.07 24.84
C ASP A 192 -2.27 -4.81 24.43
N GLY A 193 -3.01 -5.89 24.20
CA GLY A 193 -4.40 -5.91 23.78
C GLY A 193 -4.67 -6.91 22.65
N ASP A 194 -5.91 -6.94 22.20
CA ASP A 194 -6.36 -7.80 21.10
C ASP A 194 -6.64 -6.97 19.83
N PRO A 195 -5.74 -6.98 18.84
CA PRO A 195 -5.93 -6.22 17.60
C PRO A 195 -7.06 -6.75 16.70
N ILE A 196 -7.60 -7.94 16.97
CA ILE A 196 -8.80 -8.43 16.29
C ILE A 196 -10.06 -7.74 16.82
N ALA A 197 -10.11 -7.56 18.14
CA ALA A 197 -11.23 -6.86 18.79
C ALA A 197 -11.15 -5.34 18.55
N ASP A 198 -9.96 -4.77 18.71
CA ASP A 198 -9.68 -3.34 18.50
C ASP A 198 -8.34 -3.15 17.79
N ILE A 199 -8.37 -2.88 16.50
CA ILE A 199 -7.16 -2.64 15.72
C ILE A 199 -6.44 -1.34 16.12
N GLY A 200 -7.13 -0.42 16.81
CA GLY A 200 -6.57 0.82 17.32
C GLY A 200 -5.42 0.62 18.31
N VAL A 201 -5.29 -0.57 18.91
CA VAL A 201 -4.14 -0.89 19.78
C VAL A 201 -2.79 -0.87 19.03
N LEU A 202 -2.80 -0.89 17.70
CA LEU A 202 -1.60 -0.78 16.87
C LEU A 202 -1.22 0.66 16.52
N THR A 203 -2.04 1.64 16.88
CA THR A 203 -1.78 3.07 16.62
C THR A 203 -0.94 3.72 17.72
N GLY A 204 -0.89 5.06 17.77
CA GLY A 204 -0.17 5.78 18.83
C GLY A 204 1.34 5.52 18.82
N GLN A 205 1.93 5.36 17.63
CA GLN A 205 3.37 5.12 17.46
C GLN A 205 3.93 3.95 18.29
N GLY A 206 3.10 2.92 18.52
CA GLY A 206 3.49 1.71 19.23
C GLY A 206 3.50 1.84 20.76
N GLU A 207 2.73 2.76 21.34
CA GLU A 207 2.58 2.87 22.80
C GLU A 207 2.17 1.54 23.45
N ARG A 208 1.31 0.78 22.77
CA ARG A 208 0.83 -0.54 23.19
C ARG A 208 1.59 -1.72 22.56
N ILE A 209 2.81 -1.47 22.06
CA ILE A 209 3.72 -2.49 21.54
C ILE A 209 4.97 -2.52 22.41
N PRO A 210 4.93 -3.21 23.57
CA PRO A 210 6.03 -3.20 24.54
C PRO A 210 7.27 -3.95 24.02
N PHE A 211 7.13 -4.84 23.02
CA PHE A 211 8.25 -5.61 22.52
C PHE A 211 8.25 -5.67 20.99
N VAL A 212 9.41 -5.44 20.40
CA VAL A 212 9.66 -5.56 18.96
C VAL A 212 10.94 -6.37 18.75
N MET A 213 10.83 -7.46 17.99
CA MET A 213 11.97 -8.29 17.60
C MET A 213 12.16 -8.24 16.08
N LYS A 214 13.41 -8.16 15.63
CA LYS A 214 13.79 -8.25 14.22
C LYS A 214 15.00 -9.17 14.07
N GLY A 215 14.88 -10.19 13.21
CA GLY A 215 15.92 -11.17 12.99
C GLY A 215 16.37 -11.87 14.27
N GLY A 216 15.48 -12.04 15.25
CA GLY A 216 15.80 -12.64 16.57
C GLY A 216 16.41 -11.67 17.57
N ALA A 217 16.72 -10.43 17.21
CA ALA A 217 17.23 -9.41 18.12
C ALA A 217 16.09 -8.52 18.65
N ALA A 218 16.04 -8.29 19.97
CA ALA A 218 15.12 -7.33 20.56
C ALA A 218 15.53 -5.90 20.17
N MET A 219 14.63 -5.20 19.46
CA MET A 219 14.81 -3.81 19.06
C MET A 219 14.16 -2.85 20.04
N ILE A 220 13.05 -3.26 20.62
CA ILE A 220 12.36 -2.61 21.72
C ILE A 220 12.04 -3.69 22.74
N ASP A 221 12.36 -3.43 24.00
CA ASP A 221 12.04 -4.29 25.15
C ASP A 221 11.61 -3.39 26.31
N ARG A 222 10.32 -3.36 26.56
CA ARG A 222 9.65 -2.62 27.65
C ARG A 222 8.77 -3.54 28.48
N LEU A 223 9.11 -4.87 28.48
CA LEU A 223 8.40 -5.88 29.27
C LEU A 223 8.75 -5.80 30.75
#